data_ade3f3856d385caea1ccb9253121c027
#
_entry.id   ade3f3856d385caea1ccb9253121c027
#
_cell.length_a   1.000
_cell.length_b   1.000
_cell.length_c   1.000
_cell.angle_alpha   90.00
_cell.angle_beta   90.00
_cell.angle_gamma   90.00
#
_symmetry.space_group_name_H-M   'P 1'
#
loop_
_entity.id
_entity.type
_entity.pdbx_description
1 polymer ?
#
loop_
_entity_poly.entity_id
_entity_poly.type
_entity_poly.pdbx_seq_one_letter_code
_entity_poly.pdbx_strand_id
1 'polypeptide(L)'
;EFARRNLSHTVVSKRKLQQLVKEKHVNGWDDPRMSTISGLRRRGYTAASLRNFANTIGIAKRDNLINVSVLEFCIREDLNKIAPRVMAVLDPVKLVITNYPEGKEEWLEAENNQEDESAGFRKVPFSRELYIEREDFLEEAPAKFFRLTLGKEVRLKNAYIIKGESVIKDENGNITEIHVTYDTD
;
A
#
# COMPACT_ATOMS: atom_id res chain seq x y z
N GLU A 1 2.58 -27.14 30.55
CA GLU A 1 3.68 -26.93 29.59
C GLU A 1 3.12 -26.51 28.22
N PHE A 2 3.83 -25.64 27.52
CA PHE A 2 3.52 -25.23 26.17
C PHE A 2 4.83 -25.01 25.39
N ALA A 3 4.77 -25.21 24.08
CA ALA A 3 5.92 -25.08 23.22
C ALA A 3 6.15 -23.65 22.76
N ARG A 4 7.37 -23.38 22.33
CA ARG A 4 7.71 -22.12 21.68
C ARG A 4 7.06 -22.03 20.31
N ARG A 5 6.52 -20.87 19.99
CA ARG A 5 6.01 -20.56 18.67
C ARG A 5 7.11 -19.91 17.83
N ASN A 6 7.35 -20.46 16.66
CA ASN A 6 8.27 -19.90 15.68
C ASN A 6 7.48 -19.37 14.49
N LEU A 7 7.92 -18.23 13.95
CA LEU A 7 7.38 -17.65 12.72
C LEU A 7 8.36 -17.87 11.59
N SER A 8 7.86 -18.24 10.41
CA SER A 8 8.67 -18.29 9.21
C SER A 8 9.23 -16.88 8.88
N HIS A 9 10.41 -16.82 8.29
CA HIS A 9 11.06 -15.57 7.87
C HIS A 9 11.21 -14.51 8.97
N THR A 10 11.13 -14.90 10.25
CA THR A 10 11.13 -13.96 11.37
C THR A 10 12.05 -14.44 12.48
N VAL A 11 12.91 -13.55 12.95
CA VAL A 11 13.77 -13.82 14.10
C VAL A 11 13.02 -13.51 15.39
N VAL A 12 12.74 -14.53 16.21
CA VAL A 12 12.07 -14.39 17.51
C VAL A 12 13.00 -14.67 18.70
N SER A 13 14.30 -14.90 18.43
CA SER A 13 15.30 -15.20 19.47
C SER A 13 15.76 -13.90 20.15
N LYS A 14 15.50 -13.77 21.47
CA LYS A 14 15.96 -12.62 22.28
C LYS A 14 17.45 -12.33 22.09
N ARG A 15 18.31 -13.35 22.10
CA ARG A 15 19.76 -13.19 21.94
C ARG A 15 20.14 -12.57 20.60
N LYS A 16 19.50 -13.03 19.51
CA LYS A 16 19.76 -12.47 18.17
C LYS A 16 19.22 -11.04 18.05
N LEU A 17 18.04 -10.76 18.58
CA LEU A 17 17.46 -9.40 18.59
C LEU A 17 18.34 -8.45 19.43
N GLN A 18 18.85 -8.91 20.58
CA GLN A 18 19.77 -8.13 21.41
C GLN A 18 21.09 -7.84 20.69
N GLN A 19 21.59 -8.78 19.89
CA GLN A 19 22.77 -8.58 19.06
C GLN A 19 22.55 -7.45 18.05
N LEU A 20 21.42 -7.44 17.32
CA LEU A 20 21.08 -6.38 16.37
C LEU A 20 21.08 -5.00 17.02
N VAL A 21 20.57 -4.88 18.25
CA VAL A 21 20.57 -3.62 19.00
C VAL A 21 21.98 -3.22 19.43
N LYS A 22 22.77 -4.17 19.97
CA LYS A 22 24.14 -3.90 20.46
C LYS A 22 25.09 -3.51 19.32
N GLU A 23 24.97 -4.14 18.15
CA GLU A 23 25.77 -3.88 16.97
C GLU A 23 25.22 -2.70 16.13
N LYS A 24 24.18 -2.02 16.62
CA LYS A 24 23.56 -0.84 16.00
C LYS A 24 23.04 -1.07 14.58
N HIS A 25 22.64 -2.29 14.25
CA HIS A 25 21.93 -2.58 13.00
C HIS A 25 20.49 -2.06 12.99
N VAL A 26 19.93 -1.84 14.19
CA VAL A 26 18.61 -1.24 14.44
C VAL A 26 18.70 -0.18 15.50
N ASN A 27 17.76 0.77 15.52
CA ASN A 27 17.77 1.93 16.43
C ASN A 27 17.42 1.60 17.88
N GLY A 28 16.83 0.42 18.13
CA GLY A 28 16.45 0.00 19.47
C GLY A 28 15.45 -1.16 19.44
N TRP A 29 14.92 -1.51 20.61
CA TRP A 29 13.95 -2.58 20.76
C TRP A 29 12.58 -2.28 20.15
N ASP A 30 12.28 -1.02 19.90
CA ASP A 30 11.07 -0.51 19.29
C ASP A 30 11.23 -0.21 17.78
N ASP A 31 12.38 -0.53 17.20
CA ASP A 31 12.58 -0.36 15.75
C ASP A 31 11.50 -1.15 14.97
N PRO A 32 10.82 -0.54 13.96
CA PRO A 32 9.76 -1.20 13.21
C PRO A 32 10.20 -2.50 12.49
N ARG A 33 11.50 -2.68 12.28
CA ARG A 33 12.06 -3.90 11.70
C ARG A 33 12.17 -5.06 12.70
N MET A 34 12.01 -4.76 14.00
CA MET A 34 12.11 -5.74 15.07
C MET A 34 10.77 -6.47 15.29
N SER A 35 10.84 -7.79 15.52
CA SER A 35 9.68 -8.63 15.85
C SER A 35 9.27 -8.55 17.33
N THR A 36 9.56 -7.46 18.01
CA THR A 36 9.12 -7.17 19.37
C THR A 36 7.70 -6.58 19.35
N ILE A 37 6.97 -6.69 20.46
CA ILE A 37 5.64 -6.03 20.59
C ILE A 37 5.76 -4.52 20.37
N SER A 38 6.82 -3.89 20.89
CA SER A 38 7.07 -2.46 20.70
C SER A 38 7.36 -2.11 19.24
N GLY A 39 8.16 -2.92 18.55
CA GLY A 39 8.45 -2.76 17.12
C GLY A 39 7.21 -2.98 16.27
N LEU A 40 6.42 -4.01 16.54
CA LEU A 40 5.15 -4.27 15.83
C LEU A 40 4.15 -3.14 16.06
N ARG A 41 4.01 -2.63 17.30
CA ARG A 41 3.15 -1.47 17.58
C ARG A 41 3.57 -0.25 16.76
N ARG A 42 4.86 0.06 16.74
CA ARG A 42 5.39 1.20 15.96
C ARG A 42 5.22 1.01 14.46
N ARG A 43 5.19 -0.22 13.98
CA ARG A 43 4.92 -0.61 12.60
C ARG A 43 3.45 -0.53 12.24
N GLY A 44 2.54 -0.34 13.21
CA GLY A 44 1.09 -0.19 12.99
C GLY A 44 0.26 -1.42 13.35
N TYR A 45 0.85 -2.46 13.95
CA TYR A 45 0.09 -3.61 14.44
C TYR A 45 -0.74 -3.21 15.66
N THR A 46 -2.02 -3.56 15.62
CA THR A 46 -2.96 -3.31 16.71
C THR A 46 -2.90 -4.41 17.76
N ALA A 47 -3.32 -4.11 18.98
CA ALA A 47 -3.44 -5.13 20.02
C ALA A 47 -4.51 -6.17 19.66
N ALA A 48 -5.58 -5.77 18.95
CA ALA A 48 -6.64 -6.67 18.50
C ALA A 48 -6.11 -7.69 17.50
N SER A 49 -5.35 -7.25 16.48
CA SER A 49 -4.76 -8.16 15.49
C SER A 49 -3.81 -9.18 16.10
N LEU A 50 -2.98 -8.77 17.07
CA LEU A 50 -2.06 -9.69 17.76
C LEU A 50 -2.79 -10.71 18.64
N ARG A 51 -3.88 -10.31 19.30
CA ARG A 51 -4.74 -11.23 20.05
C ARG A 51 -5.46 -12.20 19.10
N ASN A 52 -5.99 -11.72 17.99
CA ASN A 52 -6.62 -12.56 16.98
C ASN A 52 -5.62 -13.59 16.43
N PHE A 53 -4.42 -13.17 16.09
CA PHE A 53 -3.34 -14.08 15.69
C PHE A 53 -3.06 -15.13 16.77
N ALA A 54 -2.91 -14.73 18.03
CA ALA A 54 -2.66 -15.67 19.14
C ALA A 54 -3.78 -16.68 19.31
N ASN A 55 -5.04 -16.27 19.16
CA ASN A 55 -6.21 -17.14 19.22
C ASN A 55 -6.27 -18.12 18.04
N THR A 56 -5.99 -17.61 16.82
CA THR A 56 -6.01 -18.41 15.58
C THR A 56 -5.00 -19.55 15.62
N ILE A 57 -3.79 -19.29 16.11
CA ILE A 57 -2.73 -20.31 16.17
C ILE A 57 -2.86 -21.24 17.40
N GLY A 58 -3.64 -20.86 18.40
CA GLY A 58 -3.90 -21.66 19.60
C GLY A 58 -2.63 -21.97 20.42
N ILE A 59 -2.73 -22.92 21.34
CA ILE A 59 -1.62 -23.39 22.17
C ILE A 59 -1.26 -24.82 21.77
N ALA A 60 0.01 -25.08 21.54
CA ALA A 60 0.53 -26.41 21.20
C ALA A 60 1.53 -26.92 22.26
N LYS A 61 1.61 -28.22 22.43
CA LYS A 61 2.63 -28.88 23.31
C LYS A 61 3.94 -29.12 22.56
N ARG A 62 3.91 -29.21 21.24
CA ARG A 62 5.07 -29.42 20.37
C ARG A 62 5.45 -28.16 19.64
N ASP A 63 6.73 -27.94 19.43
CA ASP A 63 7.26 -26.84 18.63
C ASP A 63 6.67 -26.90 17.22
N ASN A 64 6.22 -25.78 16.74
CA ASN A 64 5.70 -25.62 15.38
C ASN A 64 6.25 -24.34 14.73
N LEU A 65 6.27 -24.36 13.42
CA LEU A 65 6.59 -23.22 12.58
C LEU A 65 5.30 -22.70 11.97
N ILE A 66 4.94 -21.47 12.33
CA ILE A 66 3.75 -20.78 11.82
C ILE A 66 4.17 -19.91 10.65
N ASN A 67 3.44 -19.94 9.56
CA ASN A 67 3.70 -19.05 8.45
C ASN A 67 3.40 -17.60 8.85
N VAL A 68 4.32 -16.70 8.59
CA VAL A 68 4.16 -15.25 8.89
C VAL A 68 2.94 -14.65 8.20
N SER A 69 2.51 -15.21 7.07
CA SER A 69 1.31 -14.77 6.37
C SER A 69 0.03 -14.84 7.21
N VAL A 70 -0.02 -15.73 8.23
CA VAL A 70 -1.16 -15.79 9.18
C VAL A 70 -1.19 -14.54 10.05
N LEU A 71 -0.02 -14.08 10.52
CA LEU A 71 0.08 -12.82 11.27
C LEU A 71 -0.30 -11.62 10.37
N GLU A 72 0.20 -11.61 9.14
CA GLU A 72 -0.11 -10.56 8.16
C GLU A 72 -1.59 -10.55 7.77
N PHE A 73 -2.23 -11.70 7.68
CA PHE A 73 -3.66 -11.81 7.48
C PHE A 73 -4.44 -11.19 8.63
N CYS A 74 -4.11 -11.51 9.88
CA CYS A 74 -4.80 -10.97 11.06
C CYS A 74 -4.69 -9.45 11.16
N ILE A 75 -3.52 -8.86 10.82
CA ILE A 75 -3.38 -7.40 10.82
C ILE A 75 -4.15 -6.76 9.66
N ARG A 76 -4.14 -7.36 8.48
CA ARG A 76 -4.89 -6.87 7.33
C ARG A 76 -6.40 -6.88 7.60
N GLU A 77 -6.92 -7.96 8.17
CA GLU A 77 -8.33 -8.08 8.56
C GLU A 77 -8.77 -6.97 9.53
N ASP A 78 -7.92 -6.68 10.53
CA ASP A 78 -8.21 -5.65 11.51
C ASP A 78 -8.12 -4.25 10.92
N LEU A 79 -7.04 -3.95 10.20
CA LEU A 79 -6.82 -2.63 9.59
C LEU A 79 -7.83 -2.31 8.49
N ASN A 80 -8.30 -3.30 7.73
CA ASN A 80 -9.36 -3.09 6.75
C ASN A 80 -10.61 -2.46 7.36
N LYS A 81 -10.92 -2.79 8.60
CA LYS A 81 -12.11 -2.27 9.30
C LYS A 81 -11.91 -0.87 9.88
N ILE A 82 -10.69 -0.54 10.33
CA ILE A 82 -10.48 0.64 11.17
C ILE A 82 -9.55 1.70 10.56
N ALA A 83 -8.73 1.33 9.58
CA ALA A 83 -7.73 2.25 9.06
C ALA A 83 -8.28 3.14 7.94
N PRO A 84 -7.98 4.45 7.95
CA PRO A 84 -8.22 5.30 6.79
C PRO A 84 -7.45 4.78 5.58
N ARG A 85 -8.10 4.72 4.42
CA ARG A 85 -7.47 4.28 3.17
C ARG A 85 -7.06 5.48 2.34
N VAL A 86 -5.78 5.62 2.13
CA VAL A 86 -5.20 6.68 1.30
C VAL A 86 -4.47 6.09 0.11
N MET A 87 -4.35 6.86 -0.96
CA MET A 87 -3.49 6.53 -2.09
C MET A 87 -2.10 7.08 -1.83
N ALA A 88 -1.08 6.26 -2.04
CA ALA A 88 0.32 6.66 -1.99
C ALA A 88 0.99 6.27 -3.30
N VAL A 89 1.83 7.15 -3.84
CA VAL A 89 2.61 6.93 -5.05
C VAL A 89 4.08 6.93 -4.64
N LEU A 90 4.76 5.80 -4.83
CA LEU A 90 6.15 5.59 -4.39
C LEU A 90 7.16 5.82 -5.52
N ASP A 91 6.83 5.39 -6.74
CA ASP A 91 7.61 5.63 -7.96
C ASP A 91 6.76 6.43 -8.96
N PRO A 92 6.71 7.76 -8.79
CA PRO A 92 5.79 8.60 -9.52
C PRO A 92 6.19 8.78 -10.99
N VAL A 93 5.18 8.77 -11.86
CA VAL A 93 5.27 9.30 -13.22
C VAL A 93 4.18 10.34 -13.40
N LYS A 94 4.54 11.45 -14.06
CA LYS A 94 3.61 12.56 -14.29
C LYS A 94 2.54 12.16 -15.30
N LEU A 95 1.29 12.45 -14.98
CA LEU A 95 0.12 12.26 -15.83
C LEU A 95 -0.46 13.64 -16.16
N VAL A 96 -0.59 13.95 -17.44
CA VAL A 96 -1.13 15.22 -17.92
C VAL A 96 -2.44 14.98 -18.67
N ILE A 97 -3.53 15.55 -18.15
CA ILE A 97 -4.86 15.46 -18.78
C ILE A 97 -4.98 16.62 -19.78
N THR A 98 -4.78 16.35 -21.06
CA THR A 98 -4.59 17.37 -22.10
C THR A 98 -5.83 18.23 -22.37
N ASN A 99 -7.03 17.63 -22.22
CA ASN A 99 -8.33 18.33 -22.40
C ASN A 99 -8.92 18.86 -21.08
N TYR A 100 -8.20 18.77 -19.93
CA TYR A 100 -8.63 19.39 -18.70
C TYR A 100 -8.26 20.88 -18.70
N PRO A 101 -9.17 21.80 -18.28
CA PRO A 101 -8.92 23.23 -18.32
C PRO A 101 -7.68 23.63 -17.51
N GLU A 102 -6.85 24.48 -18.11
CA GLU A 102 -5.63 24.97 -17.47
C GLU A 102 -5.96 25.82 -16.24
N GLY A 103 -5.25 25.62 -15.14
CA GLY A 103 -5.46 26.33 -13.88
C GLY A 103 -6.74 25.97 -13.13
N LYS A 104 -7.57 25.05 -13.64
CA LYS A 104 -8.72 24.53 -12.90
C LYS A 104 -8.27 23.54 -11.85
N GLU A 105 -8.73 23.75 -10.63
CA GLU A 105 -8.66 22.78 -9.53
C GLU A 105 -10.08 22.49 -9.04
N GLU A 106 -10.33 21.24 -8.70
CA GLU A 106 -11.58 20.82 -8.08
C GLU A 106 -11.32 19.84 -6.94
N TRP A 107 -12.28 19.71 -6.05
CA TRP A 107 -12.18 18.86 -4.87
C TRP A 107 -13.17 17.71 -5.00
N LEU A 108 -12.63 16.52 -5.22
CA LEU A 108 -13.39 15.29 -5.33
C LEU A 108 -13.54 14.63 -3.96
N GLU A 109 -14.65 13.93 -3.75
CA GLU A 109 -14.89 13.20 -2.52
C GLU A 109 -14.32 11.79 -2.61
N ALA A 110 -13.57 11.38 -1.59
CA ALA A 110 -13.03 10.05 -1.44
C ALA A 110 -13.41 9.46 -0.09
N GLU A 111 -13.92 8.25 -0.08
CA GLU A 111 -14.23 7.50 1.14
C GLU A 111 -12.98 7.28 1.98
N ASN A 112 -13.09 7.51 3.29
CA ASN A 112 -12.02 7.24 4.23
C ASN A 112 -11.83 5.74 4.48
N ASN A 113 -12.93 4.98 4.51
CA ASN A 113 -12.90 3.53 4.58
C ASN A 113 -14.15 2.96 3.89
N GLN A 114 -13.95 2.05 2.94
CA GLN A 114 -15.05 1.41 2.19
C GLN A 114 -15.85 0.39 3.02
N GLU A 115 -15.29 -0.09 4.13
CA GLU A 115 -15.95 -1.06 5.02
C GLU A 115 -16.62 -0.39 6.22
N ASP A 116 -16.44 0.93 6.41
CA ASP A 116 -16.99 1.70 7.50
C ASP A 116 -17.55 3.04 7.00
N GLU A 117 -18.84 3.08 6.71
CA GLU A 117 -19.53 4.30 6.28
C GLU A 117 -19.42 5.44 7.31
N SER A 118 -19.28 5.11 8.60
CA SER A 118 -19.13 6.09 9.67
C SER A 118 -17.79 6.83 9.63
N ALA A 119 -16.79 6.30 8.92
CA ALA A 119 -15.51 6.96 8.70
C ALA A 119 -15.63 8.22 7.82
N GLY A 120 -16.75 8.37 7.08
CA GLY A 120 -17.04 9.52 6.25
C GLY A 120 -16.12 9.66 5.05
N PHE A 121 -16.05 10.89 4.53
CA PHE A 121 -15.34 11.23 3.30
C PHE A 121 -14.27 12.29 3.58
N ARG A 122 -13.29 12.35 2.70
CA ARG A 122 -12.31 13.44 2.63
C ARG A 122 -12.32 14.06 1.23
N LYS A 123 -11.92 15.31 1.14
CA LYS A 123 -11.72 16.00 -0.13
C LYS A 123 -10.31 15.76 -0.63
N VAL A 124 -10.19 15.42 -1.91
CA VAL A 124 -8.92 15.20 -2.61
C VAL A 124 -8.83 16.20 -3.76
N PRO A 125 -7.75 16.98 -3.86
CA PRO A 125 -7.59 17.92 -4.98
C PRO A 125 -7.38 17.16 -6.28
N PHE A 126 -7.99 17.67 -7.35
CA PHE A 126 -7.86 17.17 -8.70
C PHE A 126 -7.55 18.32 -9.66
N SER A 127 -6.57 18.13 -10.52
CA SER A 127 -6.11 19.13 -11.47
C SER A 127 -5.66 18.48 -12.78
N ARG A 128 -5.23 19.30 -13.73
CA ARG A 128 -4.69 18.84 -15.01
C ARG A 128 -3.47 17.94 -14.89
N GLU A 129 -2.62 18.20 -13.89
CA GLU A 129 -1.40 17.45 -13.63
C GLU A 129 -1.56 16.58 -12.39
N LEU A 130 -1.32 15.29 -12.55
CA LEU A 130 -1.41 14.28 -11.52
C LEU A 130 -0.16 13.42 -11.53
N TYR A 131 -0.04 12.54 -10.54
CA TYR A 131 1.00 11.51 -10.49
C TYR A 131 0.38 10.15 -10.27
N ILE A 132 0.85 9.16 -11.01
CA ILE A 132 0.46 7.76 -10.84
C ILE A 132 1.71 6.92 -10.58
N GLU A 133 1.49 5.72 -10.06
CA GLU A 133 2.56 4.74 -9.90
C GLU A 133 3.06 4.29 -11.28
N ARG A 134 4.37 4.22 -11.47
CA ARG A 134 4.98 3.82 -12.76
C ARG A 134 4.51 2.46 -13.23
N GLU A 135 4.33 1.52 -12.31
CA GLU A 135 3.79 0.18 -12.59
C GLU A 135 2.36 0.17 -13.10
N ASP A 136 1.60 1.26 -12.91
CA ASP A 136 0.22 1.38 -13.37
C ASP A 136 0.11 1.76 -14.87
N PHE A 137 1.24 1.97 -15.53
CA PHE A 137 1.30 2.26 -16.96
C PHE A 137 2.25 1.33 -17.72
N LEU A 138 1.79 0.81 -18.86
CA LEU A 138 2.62 0.15 -19.87
C LEU A 138 2.27 0.68 -21.27
N GLU A 139 3.27 1.07 -22.04
CA GLU A 139 3.08 1.53 -23.42
C GLU A 139 2.62 0.37 -24.32
N GLU A 140 3.30 -0.77 -24.21
CA GLU A 140 2.93 -2.02 -24.86
C GLU A 140 2.50 -3.02 -23.77
N ALA A 141 1.21 -3.26 -23.65
CA ALA A 141 0.65 -4.04 -22.58
C ALA A 141 0.15 -5.43 -23.06
N PRO A 142 0.42 -6.50 -22.29
CA PRO A 142 -0.15 -7.82 -22.58
C PRO A 142 -1.68 -7.80 -22.41
N ALA A 143 -2.38 -8.76 -23.05
CA ALA A 143 -3.84 -8.82 -23.08
C ALA A 143 -4.52 -8.82 -21.68
N LYS A 144 -3.82 -9.29 -20.65
CA LYS A 144 -4.34 -9.34 -19.26
C LYS A 144 -3.88 -8.15 -18.39
N PHE A 145 -3.35 -7.09 -18.99
CA PHE A 145 -3.01 -5.88 -18.25
C PHE A 145 -4.25 -4.96 -18.20
N PHE A 146 -4.81 -4.78 -17.00
CA PHE A 146 -6.05 -4.03 -16.76
C PHE A 146 -5.79 -2.63 -16.17
N ARG A 147 -4.58 -2.09 -16.35
CA ARG A 147 -4.19 -0.74 -15.96
C ARG A 147 -4.04 0.15 -17.19
N LEU A 148 -3.52 1.36 -17.02
CA LEU A 148 -3.40 2.36 -18.08
C LEU A 148 -2.42 1.93 -19.17
N THR A 149 -2.86 2.02 -20.43
CA THR A 149 -2.03 1.84 -21.63
C THR A 149 -2.52 2.76 -22.75
N LEU A 150 -1.75 2.91 -23.80
CA LEU A 150 -2.16 3.75 -24.93
C LEU A 150 -3.42 3.19 -25.60
N GLY A 151 -4.35 4.10 -25.95
CA GLY A 151 -5.59 3.80 -26.63
C GLY A 151 -6.70 3.15 -25.79
N LYS A 152 -6.45 2.83 -24.51
CA LYS A 152 -7.45 2.23 -23.61
C LYS A 152 -7.86 3.20 -22.50
N GLU A 153 -9.08 2.97 -22.02
CA GLU A 153 -9.69 3.72 -20.94
C GLU A 153 -9.53 3.02 -19.60
N VAL A 154 -9.28 3.82 -18.56
CA VAL A 154 -9.29 3.37 -17.17
C VAL A 154 -9.94 4.43 -16.29
N ARG A 155 -10.56 4.01 -15.20
CA ARG A 155 -11.10 4.94 -14.19
C ARG A 155 -10.04 5.27 -13.16
N LEU A 156 -9.76 6.56 -12.99
CA LEU A 156 -9.04 7.05 -11.81
C LEU A 156 -9.93 6.90 -10.58
N LYS A 157 -9.38 6.40 -9.49
CA LYS A 157 -10.15 6.14 -8.27
C LYS A 157 -10.79 7.43 -7.74
N ASN A 158 -12.10 7.40 -7.55
CA ASN A 158 -12.93 8.55 -7.12
C ASN A 158 -12.88 9.76 -8.06
N ALA A 159 -12.53 9.56 -9.32
CA ALA A 159 -12.42 10.61 -10.31
C ALA A 159 -12.95 10.14 -11.67
N TYR A 160 -12.41 10.67 -12.72
CA TYR A 160 -12.88 10.50 -14.10
C TYR A 160 -12.34 9.24 -14.76
N ILE A 161 -12.98 8.85 -15.86
CA ILE A 161 -12.41 7.92 -16.83
C ILE A 161 -11.41 8.69 -17.68
N ILE A 162 -10.22 8.11 -17.86
CA ILE A 162 -9.17 8.67 -18.68
C ILE A 162 -8.75 7.67 -19.76
N LYS A 163 -8.25 8.19 -20.89
CA LYS A 163 -7.74 7.41 -22.02
C LYS A 163 -6.29 7.79 -22.30
N GLY A 164 -5.39 6.80 -22.41
CA GLY A 164 -3.99 7.02 -22.77
C GLY A 164 -3.84 7.43 -24.22
N GLU A 165 -3.18 8.56 -24.49
CA GLU A 165 -2.99 9.10 -25.84
C GLU A 165 -1.53 9.03 -26.31
N SER A 166 -0.59 9.48 -25.49
CA SER A 166 0.84 9.49 -25.83
C SER A 166 1.74 9.55 -24.59
N VAL A 167 3.03 9.37 -24.81
CA VAL A 167 4.05 9.50 -23.76
C VAL A 167 5.18 10.42 -24.19
N ILE A 168 5.81 11.08 -23.21
CA ILE A 168 7.07 11.80 -23.40
C ILE A 168 8.17 10.99 -22.73
N LYS A 169 9.29 10.84 -23.41
CA LYS A 169 10.46 10.09 -22.93
C LYS A 169 11.69 11.00 -22.83
N ASP A 170 12.56 10.67 -21.90
CA ASP A 170 13.88 11.28 -21.79
C ASP A 170 14.86 10.75 -22.86
N GLU A 171 16.09 11.27 -22.85
CA GLU A 171 17.16 10.85 -23.78
C GLU A 171 17.56 9.37 -23.63
N ASN A 172 17.24 8.74 -22.49
CA ASN A 172 17.49 7.34 -22.19
C ASN A 172 16.31 6.42 -22.54
N GLY A 173 15.18 6.99 -23.03
CA GLY A 173 13.97 6.26 -23.37
C GLY A 173 13.04 6.01 -22.19
N ASN A 174 13.30 6.57 -20.99
CA ASN A 174 12.41 6.44 -19.86
C ASN A 174 11.21 7.39 -19.99
N ILE A 175 10.03 6.91 -19.67
CA ILE A 175 8.81 7.71 -19.67
C ILE A 175 8.86 8.72 -18.52
N THR A 176 8.76 9.99 -18.87
CA THR A 176 8.73 11.16 -17.95
C THR A 176 7.34 11.70 -17.76
N GLU A 177 6.51 11.67 -18.83
CA GLU A 177 5.12 12.13 -18.80
C GLU A 177 4.22 11.18 -19.60
N ILE A 178 2.99 11.02 -19.14
CA ILE A 178 1.92 10.30 -19.84
C ILE A 178 0.83 11.30 -20.13
N HIS A 179 0.45 11.45 -21.40
CA HIS A 179 -0.62 12.33 -21.83
C HIS A 179 -1.90 11.53 -22.00
N VAL A 180 -2.98 12.01 -21.40
CA VAL A 180 -4.30 11.39 -21.44
C VAL A 180 -5.38 12.41 -21.73
N THR A 181 -6.52 11.95 -22.18
CA THR A 181 -7.78 12.72 -22.20
C THR A 181 -8.71 12.16 -21.12
N TYR A 182 -9.59 13.01 -20.56
CA TYR A 182 -10.66 12.56 -19.68
C TYR A 182 -12.01 12.64 -20.35
N ASP A 183 -12.91 11.74 -19.94
CA ASP A 183 -14.30 11.77 -20.38
C ASP A 183 -15.04 12.89 -19.63
N THR A 184 -15.78 13.69 -20.38
CA THR A 184 -16.52 14.85 -19.87
C THR A 184 -18.00 14.57 -19.66
N ASP A 185 -18.50 13.37 -20.07
CA ASP A 185 -19.92 12.99 -20.01
C ASP A 185 -20.28 12.19 -18.74
#